data_9ac075ebfe4d810c915c87b42fb7755a
#
_entry.id   9ac075ebfe4d810c915c87b42fb7755a
#
_cell.length_a   1.000
_cell.length_b   1.000
_cell.length_c   1.000
_cell.angle_alpha   90.00
_cell.angle_beta   90.00
_cell.angle_gamma   90.00
#
_symmetry.space_group_name_H-M   'P 1'
#
loop_
_entity.id
_entity.type
_entity.pdbx_description
1 polymer ?
#
loop_
_entity_poly.entity_id
_entity_poly.type
_entity_poly.pdbx_seq_one_letter_code
_entity_poly.pdbx_strand_id
1 'polypeptide(L)'
;GDTILKVDGQVCRTIGDLSGCFDGTTQTHDFTVLRNGQVVHLPGVTVVPSTDADGNTIAIDFRVAALSKTPRHVLQRTGTLFRYYSTAILGGFWQLATGQVGVEELSGPIGTATTIGQAMQYGWQDVFSLLALITINIGIFNLLPIPALDGCKLIFLLIEAIFGRAAPQKLQMVVNTAGMALLLWLMVLVTMQDITRFL
;
A
#
# COMPACT_ATOMS: atom_id res chain seq x y z
N GLY A 1 -15.60 -19.74 14.94
CA GLY A 1 -15.85 -18.70 14.04
C GLY A 1 -15.77 -17.29 14.62
N ASP A 2 -14.71 -16.94 15.35
CA ASP A 2 -14.51 -15.58 15.84
C ASP A 2 -13.98 -14.67 14.71
N THR A 3 -14.36 -13.41 14.71
CA THR A 3 -13.73 -12.40 13.84
C THR A 3 -12.78 -11.56 14.67
N ILE A 4 -11.50 -11.57 14.36
CA ILE A 4 -10.50 -10.75 15.06
C ILE A 4 -10.71 -9.29 14.68
N LEU A 5 -10.87 -8.43 15.69
CA LEU A 5 -11.06 -6.99 15.51
C LEU A 5 -9.79 -6.22 15.85
N LYS A 6 -9.10 -6.62 16.94
CA LYS A 6 -7.89 -5.97 17.43
C LYS A 6 -6.93 -7.00 18.04
N VAL A 7 -5.64 -6.72 17.93
CA VAL A 7 -4.56 -7.39 18.66
C VAL A 7 -3.75 -6.30 19.35
N ASP A 8 -3.53 -6.41 20.65
CA ASP A 8 -2.82 -5.42 21.48
C ASP A 8 -3.30 -3.97 21.28
N GLY A 9 -4.62 -3.81 21.11
CA GLY A 9 -5.24 -2.51 20.84
C GLY A 9 -5.15 -2.03 19.39
N GLN A 10 -4.33 -2.65 18.54
CA GLN A 10 -4.23 -2.34 17.11
C GLN A 10 -5.38 -2.99 16.34
N VAL A 11 -5.99 -2.22 15.44
CA VAL A 11 -7.12 -2.69 14.62
C VAL A 11 -6.61 -3.55 13.47
N CYS A 12 -6.99 -4.83 13.47
CA CYS A 12 -6.65 -5.77 12.40
C CYS A 12 -7.80 -5.86 11.39
N ARG A 13 -7.60 -5.37 10.19
CA ARG A 13 -8.58 -5.42 9.09
C ARG A 13 -8.16 -6.34 7.96
N THR A 14 -6.88 -6.58 7.83
CA THR A 14 -6.28 -7.43 6.80
C THR A 14 -5.40 -8.49 7.43
N ILE A 15 -5.07 -9.51 6.64
CA ILE A 15 -4.09 -10.53 7.08
C ILE A 15 -2.71 -9.90 7.29
N GLY A 16 -2.36 -8.85 6.52
CA GLY A 16 -1.12 -8.11 6.68
C GLY A 16 -1.06 -7.36 8.01
N ASP A 17 -2.16 -6.72 8.45
CA ASP A 17 -2.24 -6.09 9.78
C ASP A 17 -2.03 -7.13 10.88
N LEU A 18 -2.65 -8.30 10.70
CA LEU A 18 -2.55 -9.40 11.65
C LEU A 18 -1.12 -9.95 11.71
N SER A 19 -0.50 -10.21 10.55
CA SER A 19 0.88 -10.72 10.48
C SER A 19 1.89 -9.72 11.06
N GLY A 20 1.64 -8.42 10.92
CA GLY A 20 2.48 -7.37 11.48
C GLY A 20 2.44 -7.27 13.01
N CYS A 21 1.46 -7.91 13.65
CA CYS A 21 1.38 -7.99 15.12
C CYS A 21 2.26 -9.11 15.70
N PHE A 22 2.78 -10.02 14.87
CA PHE A 22 3.55 -11.18 15.33
C PHE A 22 4.95 -11.15 14.74
N ASP A 23 5.95 -11.31 15.59
CA ASP A 23 7.37 -11.32 15.20
C ASP A 23 7.95 -12.74 14.98
N GLY A 24 7.09 -13.77 15.05
CA GLY A 24 7.49 -15.17 14.90
C GLY A 24 8.11 -15.79 16.16
N THR A 25 8.01 -15.10 17.30
CA THR A 25 8.38 -15.65 18.61
C THR A 25 7.13 -16.03 19.41
N THR A 26 7.29 -16.89 20.42
CA THR A 26 6.19 -17.20 21.33
C THR A 26 5.91 -16.00 22.21
N GLN A 27 4.79 -15.35 21.98
CA GLN A 27 4.39 -14.16 22.72
C GLN A 27 2.93 -14.25 23.18
N THR A 28 2.60 -13.42 24.16
CA THR A 28 1.26 -13.33 24.72
C THR A 28 0.63 -12.02 24.26
N HIS A 29 -0.52 -12.12 23.61
CA HIS A 29 -1.22 -11.00 23.00
C HIS A 29 -2.64 -10.87 23.54
N ASP A 30 -3.17 -9.66 23.59
CA ASP A 30 -4.54 -9.37 23.95
C ASP A 30 -5.41 -9.27 22.69
N PHE A 31 -6.36 -10.19 22.54
CA PHE A 31 -7.27 -10.20 21.42
C PHE A 31 -8.60 -9.57 21.75
N THR A 32 -9.12 -8.75 20.84
CA THR A 32 -10.52 -8.34 20.84
C THR A 32 -11.19 -9.00 19.64
N VAL A 33 -12.16 -9.84 19.87
CA VAL A 33 -12.85 -10.61 18.84
C VAL A 33 -14.35 -10.35 18.85
N LEU A 34 -14.99 -10.52 17.71
CA LEU A 34 -16.44 -10.57 17.58
C LEU A 34 -16.86 -12.04 17.55
N ARG A 35 -17.53 -12.49 18.59
CA ARG A 35 -18.06 -13.85 18.75
C ARG A 35 -19.58 -13.80 18.85
N ASN A 36 -20.28 -14.44 17.92
CA ASN A 36 -21.76 -14.47 17.90
C ASN A 36 -22.40 -13.05 17.97
N GLY A 37 -21.78 -12.05 17.33
CA GLY A 37 -22.26 -10.68 17.34
C GLY A 37 -21.91 -9.85 18.58
N GLN A 38 -21.24 -10.44 19.57
CA GLN A 38 -20.77 -9.74 20.76
C GLN A 38 -19.26 -9.52 20.73
N VAL A 39 -18.81 -8.38 21.22
CA VAL A 39 -17.38 -8.08 21.36
C VAL A 39 -16.86 -8.75 22.62
N VAL A 40 -15.89 -9.63 22.49
CA VAL A 40 -15.25 -10.36 23.58
C VAL A 40 -13.77 -9.96 23.64
N HIS A 41 -13.29 -9.64 24.83
CA HIS A 41 -11.88 -9.42 25.10
C HIS A 41 -11.25 -10.70 25.64
N LEU A 42 -10.18 -11.14 25.00
CA LEU A 42 -9.40 -12.33 25.36
C LEU A 42 -8.00 -11.87 25.76
N PRO A 43 -7.76 -11.57 27.05
CA PRO A 43 -6.44 -11.15 27.49
C PRO A 43 -5.50 -12.35 27.60
N GLY A 44 -4.24 -12.14 27.33
CA GLY A 44 -3.17 -13.09 27.59
C GLY A 44 -3.22 -14.36 26.75
N VAL A 45 -3.62 -14.30 25.51
CA VAL A 45 -3.58 -15.45 24.58
C VAL A 45 -2.14 -15.67 24.09
N THR A 46 -1.58 -16.82 24.41
CA THR A 46 -0.25 -17.20 23.94
C THR A 46 -0.34 -17.71 22.51
N VAL A 47 0.37 -17.03 21.61
CA VAL A 47 0.55 -17.46 20.21
C VAL A 47 1.90 -18.15 20.08
N VAL A 48 1.89 -19.39 19.64
CA VAL A 48 3.11 -20.20 19.44
C VAL A 48 3.33 -20.31 17.94
N PRO A 49 4.52 -19.89 17.42
CA PRO A 49 4.83 -20.06 16.02
C PRO A 49 4.86 -21.55 15.69
N SER A 50 4.26 -21.93 14.57
CA SER A 50 4.31 -23.29 14.05
C SER A 50 5.25 -23.35 12.85
N THR A 51 5.80 -24.54 12.57
CA THR A 51 6.65 -24.77 11.40
C THR A 51 5.83 -25.56 10.37
N ASP A 52 5.83 -25.12 9.12
CA ASP A 52 5.18 -25.86 8.04
C ASP A 52 6.00 -27.12 7.63
N ALA A 53 5.45 -27.90 6.69
CA ALA A 53 6.08 -29.11 6.20
C ALA A 53 7.42 -28.83 5.46
N ASP A 54 7.63 -27.61 5.00
CA ASP A 54 8.82 -27.16 4.28
C ASP A 54 9.87 -26.51 5.19
N GLY A 55 9.63 -26.49 6.52
CA GLY A 55 10.55 -25.96 7.51
C GLY A 55 10.48 -24.44 7.73
N ASN A 56 9.50 -23.74 7.12
CA ASN A 56 9.31 -22.31 7.32
C ASN A 56 8.53 -22.04 8.60
N THR A 57 8.95 -21.04 9.37
CA THR A 57 8.23 -20.63 10.58
C THR A 57 6.97 -19.84 10.20
N ILE A 58 5.80 -20.37 10.58
CA ILE A 58 4.52 -19.67 10.46
C ILE A 58 4.25 -18.96 11.78
N ALA A 59 4.20 -17.64 11.74
CA ALA A 59 4.01 -16.81 12.95
C ALA A 59 2.63 -16.99 13.62
N ILE A 60 1.71 -17.76 13.01
CA ILE A 60 0.31 -17.88 13.46
C ILE A 60 -0.07 -19.36 13.45
N ASP A 61 -0.50 -19.89 14.59
CA ASP A 61 -0.93 -21.29 14.78
C ASP A 61 -2.42 -21.54 14.53
N PHE A 62 -3.17 -20.54 14.11
CA PHE A 62 -4.61 -20.64 13.83
C PHE A 62 -4.95 -20.39 12.34
N ARG A 63 -5.98 -21.09 11.87
CA ARG A 63 -6.43 -20.95 10.48
C ARG A 63 -7.41 -19.79 10.35
N VAL A 64 -7.12 -18.88 9.43
CA VAL A 64 -8.03 -17.80 9.06
C VAL A 64 -9.01 -18.32 8.00
N ALA A 65 -10.30 -18.39 8.33
CA ALA A 65 -11.32 -18.78 7.37
C ALA A 65 -11.68 -17.58 6.45
N ALA A 66 -11.80 -17.87 5.17
CA ALA A 66 -12.28 -16.88 4.23
C ALA A 66 -13.75 -16.54 4.49
N LEU A 67 -14.09 -15.24 4.51
CA LEU A 67 -15.47 -14.77 4.58
C LEU A 67 -16.27 -15.25 3.36
N SER A 68 -17.56 -15.50 3.57
CA SER A 68 -18.46 -15.85 2.47
C SER A 68 -18.45 -14.77 1.37
N LYS A 69 -18.39 -15.22 0.10
CA LYS A 69 -18.31 -14.34 -1.08
C LYS A 69 -19.68 -13.70 -1.40
N THR A 70 -20.21 -12.89 -0.48
CA THR A 70 -21.42 -12.10 -0.74
C THR A 70 -21.06 -10.75 -1.37
N PRO A 71 -21.90 -10.16 -2.23
CA PRO A 71 -21.62 -8.86 -2.86
C PRO A 71 -21.32 -7.76 -1.84
N ARG A 72 -22.00 -7.79 -0.69
CA ARG A 72 -21.76 -6.86 0.42
C ARG A 72 -20.35 -6.99 1.00
N HIS A 73 -19.91 -8.23 1.27
CA HIS A 73 -18.55 -8.47 1.80
C HIS A 73 -17.48 -8.10 0.78
N VAL A 74 -17.72 -8.35 -0.50
CA VAL A 74 -16.80 -7.95 -1.57
C VAL A 74 -16.65 -6.43 -1.61
N LEU A 75 -17.74 -5.66 -1.59
CA LEU A 75 -17.69 -4.20 -1.57
C LEU A 75 -16.99 -3.65 -0.32
N GLN A 76 -17.31 -4.19 0.86
CA GLN A 76 -16.64 -3.80 2.10
C GLN A 76 -15.14 -4.10 2.06
N ARG A 77 -14.76 -5.27 1.55
CA ARG A 77 -13.35 -5.67 1.42
C ARG A 77 -12.61 -4.78 0.43
N THR A 78 -13.22 -4.52 -0.73
CA THR A 78 -12.64 -3.62 -1.74
C THR A 78 -12.40 -2.22 -1.17
N GLY A 79 -13.38 -1.64 -0.44
CA GLY A 79 -13.20 -0.36 0.21
C GLY A 79 -12.08 -0.36 1.28
N THR A 80 -11.98 -1.44 2.04
CA THR A 80 -10.92 -1.59 3.05
C THR A 80 -9.55 -1.69 2.39
N LEU A 81 -9.40 -2.49 1.35
CA LEU A 81 -8.14 -2.64 0.60
C LEU A 81 -7.75 -1.33 -0.09
N PHE A 82 -8.70 -0.66 -0.73
CA PHE A 82 -8.44 0.64 -1.34
C PHE A 82 -7.92 1.65 -0.32
N ARG A 83 -8.57 1.75 0.84
CA ARG A 83 -8.10 2.62 1.93
C ARG A 83 -6.71 2.22 2.43
N TYR A 84 -6.47 0.93 2.61
CA TYR A 84 -5.18 0.41 3.07
C TYR A 84 -4.06 0.79 2.09
N TYR A 85 -4.22 0.48 0.81
CA TYR A 85 -3.23 0.84 -0.22
C TYR A 85 -3.06 2.35 -0.35
N SER A 86 -4.14 3.12 -0.31
CA SER A 86 -4.07 4.58 -0.40
C SER A 86 -3.30 5.19 0.78
N THR A 87 -3.55 4.72 2.00
CA THR A 87 -2.81 5.21 3.18
C THR A 87 -1.36 4.78 3.17
N ALA A 88 -1.05 3.57 2.72
CA ALA A 88 0.32 3.08 2.58
C ALA A 88 1.11 3.90 1.54
N ILE A 89 0.52 4.16 0.37
CA ILE A 89 1.13 4.95 -0.71
C ILE A 89 1.38 6.39 -0.24
N LEU A 90 0.38 7.04 0.37
CA LEU A 90 0.53 8.41 0.87
C LEU A 90 1.54 8.48 2.03
N GLY A 91 1.56 7.46 2.90
CA GLY A 91 2.56 7.34 3.97
C GLY A 91 3.98 7.18 3.43
N GLY A 92 4.18 6.30 2.44
CA GLY A 92 5.46 6.12 1.76
C GLY A 92 5.94 7.41 1.05
N PHE A 93 5.01 8.10 0.38
CA PHE A 93 5.33 9.39 -0.22
C PHE A 93 5.74 10.44 0.83
N TRP A 94 5.05 10.49 1.97
CA TRP A 94 5.40 11.38 3.08
C TRP A 94 6.77 11.06 3.66
N GLN A 95 7.09 9.78 3.86
CA GLN A 95 8.41 9.35 4.35
C GLN A 95 9.52 9.72 3.37
N LEU A 96 9.28 9.55 2.06
CA LEU A 96 10.21 9.99 1.02
C LEU A 96 10.38 11.52 1.04
N ALA A 97 9.30 12.28 1.12
CA ALA A 97 9.33 13.75 1.13
C ALA A 97 10.02 14.32 2.38
N THR A 98 9.94 13.62 3.51
CA THR A 98 10.60 13.98 4.78
C THR A 98 12.03 13.44 4.89
N GLY A 99 12.50 12.68 3.91
CA GLY A 99 13.84 12.07 3.91
C GLY A 99 14.03 10.92 4.91
N GLN A 100 12.94 10.37 5.44
CA GLN A 100 12.98 9.20 6.31
C GLN A 100 13.33 7.93 5.54
N VAL A 101 12.98 7.89 4.26
CA VAL A 101 13.27 6.82 3.32
C VAL A 101 14.05 7.41 2.16
N GLY A 102 15.13 6.76 1.78
CA GLY A 102 15.97 7.21 0.66
C GLY A 102 15.35 6.89 -0.70
N VAL A 103 15.76 7.63 -1.73
CA VAL A 103 15.40 7.31 -3.13
C VAL A 103 15.89 5.92 -3.56
N GLU A 104 16.82 5.35 -2.81
CA GLU A 104 17.37 4.01 -3.02
C GLU A 104 16.35 2.89 -2.80
N GLU A 105 15.29 3.17 -2.02
CA GLU A 105 14.19 2.22 -1.79
C GLU A 105 13.12 2.28 -2.88
N LEU A 106 13.19 3.25 -3.78
CA LEU A 106 12.27 3.32 -4.91
C LEU A 106 12.55 2.18 -5.89
N SER A 107 11.49 1.52 -6.30
CA SER A 107 11.55 0.52 -7.36
C SER A 107 11.29 1.20 -8.70
N GLY A 108 12.22 1.05 -9.61
CA GLY A 108 12.09 1.55 -10.96
C GLY A 108 11.43 0.53 -11.92
N PRO A 109 11.54 0.77 -13.24
CA PRO A 109 10.92 -0.09 -14.24
C PRO A 109 11.40 -1.55 -14.19
N ILE A 110 12.69 -1.77 -13.89
CA ILE A 110 13.28 -3.11 -13.83
C ILE A 110 12.80 -3.82 -12.56
N GLY A 111 12.86 -3.15 -11.41
CA GLY A 111 12.36 -3.69 -10.15
C GLY A 111 10.86 -4.01 -10.20
N THR A 112 10.06 -3.15 -10.85
CA THR A 112 8.64 -3.42 -11.06
C THR A 112 8.43 -4.64 -11.95
N ALA A 113 9.19 -4.80 -13.03
CA ALA A 113 9.09 -5.95 -13.91
C ALA A 113 9.47 -7.27 -13.20
N THR A 114 10.50 -7.26 -12.35
CA THR A 114 10.87 -8.43 -11.53
C THR A 114 9.80 -8.79 -10.53
N THR A 115 9.18 -7.80 -9.87
CA THR A 115 8.06 -8.02 -8.93
C THR A 115 6.85 -8.63 -9.64
N ILE A 116 6.52 -8.18 -10.84
CA ILE A 116 5.46 -8.78 -11.67
C ILE A 116 5.82 -10.23 -12.02
N GLY A 117 7.07 -10.49 -12.42
CA GLY A 117 7.55 -11.85 -12.70
C GLY A 117 7.44 -12.78 -11.51
N GLN A 118 7.77 -12.31 -10.31
CA GLN A 118 7.60 -13.07 -9.06
C GLN A 118 6.12 -13.32 -8.75
N ALA A 119 5.26 -12.31 -8.87
CA ALA A 119 3.82 -12.45 -8.64
C ALA A 119 3.20 -13.51 -9.57
N MET A 120 3.68 -13.62 -10.81
CA MET A 120 3.22 -14.66 -11.75
C MET A 120 3.56 -16.08 -11.28
N GLN A 121 4.62 -16.28 -10.50
CA GLN A 121 4.98 -17.60 -9.94
C GLN A 121 4.05 -18.02 -8.80
N TYR A 122 3.52 -17.06 -8.04
CA TYR A 122 2.59 -17.33 -6.93
C TYR A 122 1.15 -17.53 -7.38
N GLY A 123 0.77 -17.02 -8.55
CA GLY A 123 -0.54 -17.25 -9.16
C GLY A 123 -1.29 -15.99 -9.56
N TRP A 124 -2.39 -16.18 -10.27
CA TRP A 124 -3.17 -15.05 -10.83
C TRP A 124 -3.75 -14.10 -9.77
N GLN A 125 -3.98 -14.58 -8.56
CA GLN A 125 -4.50 -13.74 -7.47
C GLN A 125 -3.49 -12.66 -7.08
N ASP A 126 -2.21 -13.01 -7.01
CA ASP A 126 -1.14 -12.07 -6.66
C ASP A 126 -0.88 -11.08 -7.81
N VAL A 127 -0.97 -11.55 -9.06
CA VAL A 127 -0.90 -10.67 -10.23
C VAL A 127 -2.02 -9.62 -10.21
N PHE A 128 -3.27 -10.02 -9.94
CA PHE A 128 -4.39 -9.07 -9.85
C PHE A 128 -4.25 -8.12 -8.66
N SER A 129 -3.75 -8.59 -7.52
CA SER A 129 -3.50 -7.76 -6.35
C SER A 129 -2.42 -6.70 -6.63
N LEU A 130 -1.34 -7.12 -7.29
CA LEU A 130 -0.26 -6.22 -7.71
C LEU A 130 -0.75 -5.21 -8.75
N LEU A 131 -1.54 -5.65 -9.73
CA LEU A 131 -2.13 -4.77 -10.74
C LEU A 131 -3.05 -3.71 -10.09
N ALA A 132 -3.87 -4.12 -9.12
CA ALA A 132 -4.70 -3.19 -8.36
C ALA A 132 -3.85 -2.17 -7.58
N LEU A 133 -2.78 -2.62 -6.93
CA LEU A 133 -1.84 -1.75 -6.21
C LEU A 133 -1.20 -0.73 -7.17
N ILE A 134 -0.68 -1.17 -8.31
CA ILE A 134 -0.06 -0.29 -9.32
C ILE A 134 -1.09 0.72 -9.84
N THR A 135 -2.31 0.29 -10.12
CA THR A 135 -3.38 1.17 -10.63
C THR A 135 -3.75 2.25 -9.60
N ILE A 136 -3.91 1.86 -8.33
CA ILE A 136 -4.19 2.80 -7.24
C ILE A 136 -3.02 3.78 -7.07
N ASN A 137 -1.79 3.28 -7.14
CA ASN A 137 -0.58 4.08 -7.05
C ASN A 137 -0.54 5.16 -8.14
N ILE A 138 -0.71 4.78 -9.40
CA ILE A 138 -0.78 5.72 -10.54
C ILE A 138 -1.90 6.75 -10.34
N GLY A 139 -3.07 6.32 -9.88
CA GLY A 139 -4.20 7.22 -9.62
C GLY A 139 -3.89 8.26 -8.53
N ILE A 140 -3.31 7.83 -7.42
CA ILE A 140 -2.94 8.71 -6.30
C ILE A 140 -1.85 9.70 -6.73
N PHE A 141 -0.78 9.22 -7.40
CA PHE A 141 0.29 10.10 -7.87
C PHE A 141 -0.22 11.14 -8.87
N ASN A 142 -1.14 10.77 -9.76
CA ASN A 142 -1.75 11.72 -10.69
C ASN A 142 -2.60 12.80 -10.01
N LEU A 143 -3.11 12.54 -8.80
CA LEU A 143 -3.85 13.53 -8.01
C LEU A 143 -2.94 14.43 -7.15
N LEU A 144 -1.68 14.05 -6.95
CA LEU A 144 -0.75 14.87 -6.19
C LEU A 144 -0.42 16.18 -6.92
N PRO A 145 -0.15 17.27 -6.17
CA PRO A 145 0.18 18.58 -6.73
C PRO A 145 1.60 18.62 -7.30
N ILE A 146 1.95 17.63 -8.10
CA ILE A 146 3.27 17.52 -8.73
C ILE A 146 3.18 18.09 -10.14
N PRO A 147 4.10 19.00 -10.55
CA PRO A 147 4.18 19.50 -11.92
C PRO A 147 4.29 18.35 -12.93
N ALA A 148 3.71 18.50 -14.12
CA ALA A 148 3.54 17.51 -15.17
C ALA A 148 2.46 16.44 -14.93
N LEU A 149 1.90 16.31 -13.74
CA LEU A 149 0.77 15.43 -13.43
C LEU A 149 -0.56 16.19 -13.45
N ASP A 150 -1.68 15.44 -13.51
CA ASP A 150 -3.01 16.06 -13.62
C ASP A 150 -3.41 16.82 -12.35
N GLY A 151 -2.90 16.46 -11.18
CA GLY A 151 -3.12 17.17 -9.93
C GLY A 151 -2.64 18.62 -9.98
N CYS A 152 -1.56 18.92 -10.70
CA CYS A 152 -1.09 20.28 -10.90
C CYS A 152 -2.09 21.10 -11.73
N LYS A 153 -2.69 20.50 -12.76
CA LYS A 153 -3.75 21.15 -13.56
C LYS A 153 -4.98 21.44 -12.71
N LEU A 154 -5.34 20.52 -11.81
CA LEU A 154 -6.44 20.69 -10.87
C LEU A 154 -6.21 21.91 -9.97
N ILE A 155 -4.98 22.12 -9.51
CA ILE A 155 -4.62 23.33 -8.73
C ILE A 155 -4.79 24.61 -9.55
N PHE A 156 -4.35 24.63 -10.81
CA PHE A 156 -4.55 25.79 -11.67
C PHE A 156 -6.04 26.10 -11.87
N LEU A 157 -6.88 25.07 -12.07
CA LEU A 157 -8.34 25.21 -12.16
C LEU A 157 -8.96 25.72 -10.84
N LEU A 158 -8.46 25.27 -9.69
CA LEU A 158 -8.90 25.73 -8.39
C LEU A 158 -8.54 27.20 -8.16
N ILE A 159 -7.34 27.60 -8.54
CA ILE A 159 -6.91 29.02 -8.51
C ILE A 159 -7.81 29.87 -9.39
N GLU A 160 -8.10 29.41 -10.61
CA GLU A 160 -9.02 30.09 -11.52
C GLU A 160 -10.42 30.23 -10.94
N ALA A 161 -10.95 29.18 -10.31
CA ALA A 161 -12.27 29.19 -9.68
C ALA A 161 -12.36 30.16 -8.49
N ILE A 162 -11.27 30.28 -7.69
CA ILE A 162 -11.23 31.16 -6.50
C ILE A 162 -10.98 32.61 -6.90
N PHE A 163 -10.05 32.86 -7.81
CA PHE A 163 -9.61 34.23 -8.14
C PHE A 163 -10.31 34.79 -9.40
N GLY A 164 -11.14 34.00 -10.08
CA GLY A 164 -11.84 34.40 -11.29
C GLY A 164 -10.94 34.73 -12.49
N ARG A 165 -9.67 34.36 -12.44
CA ARG A 165 -8.68 34.59 -13.49
C ARG A 165 -7.85 33.34 -13.70
N ALA A 166 -7.74 32.90 -14.96
CA ALA A 166 -6.87 31.80 -15.33
C ALA A 166 -5.40 32.16 -15.13
N ALA A 167 -4.61 31.19 -14.66
CA ALA A 167 -3.15 31.35 -14.61
C ALA A 167 -2.60 31.55 -16.03
N PRO A 168 -1.60 32.43 -16.23
CA PRO A 168 -1.02 32.68 -17.54
C PRO A 168 -0.53 31.38 -18.20
N GLN A 169 -0.87 31.17 -19.47
CA GLN A 169 -0.49 29.95 -20.21
C GLN A 169 1.03 29.71 -20.20
N LYS A 170 1.83 30.79 -20.25
CA LYS A 170 3.30 30.70 -20.15
C LYS A 170 3.75 30.08 -18.83
N LEU A 171 3.11 30.44 -17.71
CA LEU A 171 3.43 29.90 -16.38
C LEU A 171 3.09 28.41 -16.32
N GLN A 172 1.89 28.05 -16.78
CA GLN A 172 1.48 26.64 -16.83
C GLN A 172 2.43 25.80 -17.69
N MET A 173 2.86 26.32 -18.84
CA MET A 173 3.81 25.63 -19.73
C MET A 173 5.17 25.46 -19.06
N VAL A 174 5.73 26.51 -18.45
CA VAL A 174 7.03 26.42 -17.77
C VAL A 174 6.99 25.43 -16.61
N VAL A 175 5.98 25.51 -15.75
CA VAL A 175 5.82 24.61 -14.61
C VAL A 175 5.68 23.16 -15.08
N ASN A 176 4.87 22.92 -16.11
CA ASN A 176 4.66 21.57 -16.64
C ASN A 176 5.93 21.00 -17.32
N THR A 177 6.65 21.82 -18.08
CA THR A 177 7.90 21.41 -18.74
C THR A 177 9.01 21.13 -17.71
N ALA A 178 9.15 21.98 -16.70
CA ALA A 178 10.11 21.79 -15.63
C ALA A 178 9.80 20.50 -14.82
N GLY A 179 8.52 20.26 -14.54
CA GLY A 179 8.08 19.05 -13.87
C GLY A 179 8.35 17.78 -14.70
N MET A 180 8.09 17.83 -16.00
CA MET A 180 8.38 16.71 -16.88
C MET A 180 9.89 16.41 -16.94
N ALA A 181 10.73 17.43 -17.02
CA ALA A 181 12.18 17.28 -17.00
C ALA A 181 12.65 16.65 -15.67
N LEU A 182 12.09 17.10 -14.54
CA LEU A 182 12.40 16.54 -13.22
C LEU A 182 11.98 15.05 -13.12
N LEU A 183 10.79 14.70 -13.60
CA LEU A 183 10.31 13.31 -13.56
C LEU A 183 11.14 12.40 -14.47
N LEU A 184 11.54 12.87 -15.65
CA LEU A 184 12.42 12.12 -16.54
C LEU A 184 13.81 11.93 -15.92
N TRP A 185 14.36 12.94 -15.29
CA TRP A 185 15.63 12.86 -14.57
C TRP A 185 15.54 11.84 -13.41
N LEU A 186 14.48 11.90 -12.60
CA LEU A 186 14.26 10.95 -11.53
C LEU A 186 14.11 9.51 -12.07
N MET A 187 13.38 9.33 -13.17
CA MET A 187 13.23 8.02 -13.81
C MET A 187 14.59 7.45 -14.25
N VAL A 188 15.46 8.26 -14.83
CA VAL A 188 16.81 7.83 -15.21
C VAL A 188 17.62 7.42 -13.97
N LEU A 189 17.60 8.23 -12.91
CA LEU A 189 18.30 7.90 -11.65
C LEU A 189 17.84 6.57 -11.08
N VAL A 190 16.52 6.39 -10.91
CA VAL A 190 15.96 5.16 -10.35
C VAL A 190 16.25 3.95 -11.25
N THR A 191 16.21 4.13 -12.57
CA THR A 191 16.58 3.05 -13.51
C THR A 191 18.06 2.66 -13.39
N MET A 192 18.96 3.64 -13.21
CA MET A 192 20.37 3.35 -12.98
C MET A 192 20.60 2.59 -11.66
N GLN A 193 19.88 2.96 -10.61
CA GLN A 193 19.93 2.23 -9.33
C GLN A 193 19.38 0.79 -9.47
N ASP A 194 18.28 0.61 -10.18
CA ASP A 194 17.74 -0.73 -10.46
C ASP A 194 18.78 -1.60 -11.17
N ILE A 195 19.46 -1.07 -12.18
CA ILE A 195 20.52 -1.80 -12.91
C ILE A 195 21.62 -2.24 -11.95
N THR A 196 22.10 -1.35 -11.09
CA THR A 196 23.16 -1.68 -10.12
C THR A 196 22.72 -2.66 -9.02
N ARG A 197 21.41 -2.75 -8.78
CA ARG A 197 20.85 -3.65 -7.75
C ARG A 197 20.61 -5.06 -8.28
N PHE A 198 20.36 -5.22 -9.59
CA PHE A 198 20.02 -6.49 -10.22
C PHE A 198 21.15 -7.08 -11.10
N LEU A 199 22.29 -6.38 -11.25
CA LEU A 199 23.52 -6.87 -11.84
C LEU A 199 24.54 -7.29 -10.77
#